data_3d095c38b8c97c03ce90774eb2894ff1
#
_entry.id   3d095c38b8c97c03ce90774eb2894ff1
#
_cell.length_a   1.000
_cell.length_b   1.000
_cell.length_c   1.000
_cell.angle_alpha   90.00
_cell.angle_beta   90.00
_cell.angle_gamma   90.00
#
_symmetry.space_group_name_H-M   'P 1'
#
loop_
_entity.id
_entity.type
_entity.pdbx_description
1 polymer ?
#
loop_
_entity_poly.entity_id
_entity_poly.type
_entity_poly.pdbx_seq_one_letter_code
_entity_poly.pdbx_strand_id
1 'polypeptide(L)'
;ERALDRGAPIDACGLQFHMFYRAEQEQRETVPYYSPEHLWNVMETYARLGLPQQITEITIPCYTDEAADEALQAEILTYLMKIWFGNPVMEACVYWNVVDGYAAFAPQGDMTAGENYYRGGLMRFDMTPKPAFHALRRLFHETWHTDETMDAPAGYASFRGFYGKYDCTDGVEKTVPLHLTKKSGNRFRIVL
;
A
#
# COMPACT_ATOMS: atom_id res chain seq x y z
N GLU A 1 7.39 -23.50 2.35
CA GLU A 1 7.72 -24.48 3.39
C GLU A 1 8.90 -25.35 2.96
N ARG A 2 8.76 -26.22 1.97
CA ARG A 2 9.84 -27.16 1.55
C ARG A 2 11.20 -26.51 1.25
N ALA A 3 11.24 -25.29 0.77
CA ALA A 3 12.48 -24.57 0.50
C ALA A 3 13.13 -24.08 1.81
N LEU A 4 12.33 -23.55 2.73
CA LEU A 4 12.77 -23.17 4.07
C LEU A 4 13.28 -24.36 4.87
N ASP A 5 12.55 -25.48 4.83
CA ASP A 5 12.94 -26.74 5.50
C ASP A 5 14.29 -27.28 5.00
N ARG A 6 14.67 -26.94 3.77
CA ARG A 6 15.96 -27.27 3.16
C ARG A 6 17.05 -26.21 3.37
N GLY A 7 16.76 -25.18 4.17
CA GLY A 7 17.71 -24.12 4.49
C GLY A 7 17.91 -23.08 3.39
N ALA A 8 16.91 -22.90 2.48
CA ALA A 8 16.98 -21.82 1.50
C ALA A 8 16.94 -20.44 2.21
N PRO A 9 17.82 -19.50 1.87
CA PRO A 9 17.83 -18.16 2.44
C PRO A 9 16.70 -17.33 1.84
N ILE A 10 15.54 -17.36 2.48
CA ILE A 10 14.34 -16.61 2.06
C ILE A 10 14.01 -15.59 3.15
N ASP A 11 14.01 -14.29 2.80
CA ASP A 11 13.81 -13.19 3.74
C ASP A 11 12.37 -12.66 3.74
N ALA A 12 11.61 -12.86 2.66
CA ALA A 12 10.23 -12.39 2.52
C ALA A 12 9.42 -13.25 1.54
N CYS A 13 8.10 -13.18 1.65
CA CYS A 13 7.15 -13.73 0.68
C CYS A 13 6.64 -12.63 -0.24
N GLY A 14 6.95 -12.70 -1.54
CA GLY A 14 6.39 -11.82 -2.57
C GLY A 14 5.08 -12.38 -3.13
N LEU A 15 4.05 -11.55 -3.16
CA LEU A 15 2.73 -11.86 -3.71
C LEU A 15 2.43 -10.90 -4.83
N GLN A 16 2.14 -11.41 -6.03
CA GLN A 16 1.62 -10.61 -7.13
C GLN A 16 0.11 -10.48 -7.00
N PHE A 17 -0.41 -9.30 -7.28
CA PHE A 17 -1.84 -9.02 -7.24
C PHE A 17 -2.26 -8.21 -8.47
N HIS A 18 -2.22 -8.85 -9.63
CA HIS A 18 -2.67 -8.28 -10.89
C HIS A 18 -4.13 -8.65 -11.18
N MET A 19 -4.91 -7.66 -11.56
CA MET A 19 -6.28 -7.83 -12.04
C MET A 19 -6.32 -7.79 -13.57
N PHE A 20 -5.54 -8.66 -14.25
CA PHE A 20 -5.37 -8.67 -15.70
C PHE A 20 -6.44 -9.51 -16.40
N TYR A 21 -7.71 -9.18 -16.17
CA TYR A 21 -8.84 -9.75 -16.86
C TYR A 21 -9.56 -8.68 -17.69
N ARG A 22 -10.28 -9.09 -18.74
CA ARG A 22 -11.08 -8.14 -19.49
C ARG A 22 -12.30 -7.69 -18.69
N ALA A 23 -12.83 -6.50 -18.99
CA ALA A 23 -13.94 -5.90 -18.24
C ALA A 23 -15.15 -6.83 -18.10
N GLU A 24 -15.50 -7.58 -19.15
CA GLU A 24 -16.60 -8.55 -19.13
C GLU A 24 -16.34 -9.79 -18.24
N GLN A 25 -15.11 -10.03 -17.85
CA GLN A 25 -14.70 -11.16 -17.00
C GLN A 25 -14.57 -10.76 -15.52
N GLU A 26 -14.48 -9.47 -15.22
CA GLU A 26 -14.11 -8.93 -13.91
C GLU A 26 -14.96 -9.49 -12.78
N GLN A 27 -16.27 -9.54 -12.93
CA GLN A 27 -17.21 -10.04 -11.93
C GLN A 27 -16.93 -11.49 -11.52
N ARG A 28 -16.48 -12.30 -12.44
CA ARG A 28 -16.19 -13.71 -12.21
C ARG A 28 -14.76 -13.96 -11.78
N GLU A 29 -13.82 -13.28 -12.42
CA GLU A 29 -12.39 -13.62 -12.31
C GLU A 29 -11.64 -12.71 -11.32
N THR A 30 -12.16 -11.53 -10.99
CA THR A 30 -11.47 -10.53 -10.17
C THR A 30 -12.19 -10.31 -8.84
N VAL A 31 -13.47 -10.00 -8.88
CA VAL A 31 -14.25 -9.62 -7.68
C VAL A 31 -14.15 -10.63 -6.53
N PRO A 32 -14.20 -11.95 -6.74
CA PRO A 32 -14.06 -12.91 -5.63
C PRO A 32 -12.71 -12.84 -4.90
N TYR A 33 -11.65 -12.40 -5.59
CA TYR A 33 -10.30 -12.43 -5.06
C TYR A 33 -9.93 -11.21 -4.21
N TYR A 34 -10.66 -10.11 -4.31
CA TYR A 34 -10.44 -8.96 -3.45
C TYR A 34 -11.44 -8.80 -2.31
N SER A 35 -12.22 -9.85 -2.00
CA SER A 35 -13.00 -9.84 -0.77
C SER A 35 -12.08 -9.77 0.47
N PRO A 36 -12.47 -9.06 1.54
CA PRO A 36 -11.65 -8.93 2.75
C PRO A 36 -11.27 -10.27 3.35
N GLU A 37 -12.23 -11.19 3.39
CA GLU A 37 -12.03 -12.53 3.92
C GLU A 37 -10.99 -13.32 3.11
N HIS A 38 -11.09 -13.28 1.77
CA HIS A 38 -10.12 -13.96 0.91
C HIS A 38 -8.72 -13.40 1.11
N LEU A 39 -8.56 -12.08 1.05
CA LEU A 39 -7.27 -11.42 1.22
C LEU A 39 -6.64 -11.72 2.58
N TRP A 40 -7.45 -11.67 3.64
CA TRP A 40 -6.99 -11.98 4.97
C TRP A 40 -6.53 -13.43 5.10
N ASN A 41 -7.31 -14.37 4.60
CA ASN A 41 -6.97 -15.79 4.60
C ASN A 41 -5.68 -16.09 3.83
N VAL A 42 -5.44 -15.42 2.70
CA VAL A 42 -4.18 -15.53 1.95
C VAL A 42 -3.01 -15.06 2.82
N MET A 43 -3.10 -13.86 3.40
CA MET A 43 -2.05 -13.32 4.25
C MET A 43 -1.77 -14.20 5.48
N GLU A 44 -2.80 -14.71 6.16
CA GLU A 44 -2.64 -15.62 7.29
C GLU A 44 -2.03 -16.98 6.89
N THR A 45 -2.38 -17.47 5.71
CA THR A 45 -1.81 -18.72 5.20
C THR A 45 -0.30 -18.60 5.05
N TYR A 46 0.19 -17.51 4.47
CA TYR A 46 1.63 -17.27 4.31
C TYR A 46 2.31 -16.78 5.59
N ALA A 47 1.60 -16.16 6.52
CA ALA A 47 2.14 -15.74 7.82
C ALA A 47 2.68 -16.91 8.64
N ARG A 48 2.16 -18.12 8.41
CA ARG A 48 2.66 -19.36 9.05
C ARG A 48 4.11 -19.70 8.74
N LEU A 49 4.66 -19.09 7.68
CA LEU A 49 6.07 -19.25 7.33
C LEU A 49 7.00 -18.40 8.22
N GLY A 50 6.45 -17.51 9.03
CA GLY A 50 7.23 -16.61 9.90
C GLY A 50 8.00 -15.52 9.15
N LEU A 51 7.66 -15.29 7.88
CA LEU A 51 8.30 -14.31 7.01
C LEU A 51 7.39 -13.08 6.80
N PRO A 52 7.97 -11.87 6.65
CA PRO A 52 7.23 -10.72 6.19
C PRO A 52 6.69 -10.96 4.77
N GLN A 53 5.58 -10.30 4.47
CA GLN A 53 4.94 -10.39 3.16
C GLN A 53 5.00 -9.05 2.43
N GLN A 54 5.11 -9.13 1.12
CA GLN A 54 5.13 -7.96 0.24
C GLN A 54 4.16 -8.20 -0.91
N ILE A 55 3.33 -7.22 -1.24
CA ILE A 55 2.68 -7.16 -2.54
C ILE A 55 3.74 -6.62 -3.50
N THR A 56 4.33 -7.51 -4.29
CA THR A 56 5.44 -7.16 -5.18
C THR A 56 4.99 -6.50 -6.47
N GLU A 57 3.75 -6.75 -6.86
CA GLU A 57 3.17 -6.18 -8.07
C GLU A 57 1.66 -6.05 -7.89
N ILE A 58 1.12 -4.87 -8.11
CA ILE A 58 -0.31 -4.61 -8.12
C ILE A 58 -0.70 -3.79 -9.33
N THR A 59 -1.73 -4.21 -10.05
CA THR A 59 -2.40 -3.44 -11.10
C THR A 59 -3.91 -3.52 -10.90
N ILE A 60 -4.54 -2.36 -10.81
CA ILE A 60 -6.00 -2.24 -10.72
C ILE A 60 -6.49 -1.62 -12.03
N PRO A 61 -7.28 -2.33 -12.84
CA PRO A 61 -7.75 -1.82 -14.12
C PRO A 61 -8.68 -0.61 -13.96
N CYS A 62 -8.65 0.24 -14.98
CA CYS A 62 -9.59 1.33 -15.15
C CYS A 62 -10.42 1.17 -16.45
N TYR A 63 -10.00 0.35 -17.39
CA TYR A 63 -10.56 0.00 -18.69
C TYR A 63 -10.87 1.16 -19.63
N THR A 64 -11.38 2.30 -19.15
CA THR A 64 -11.70 3.48 -19.94
C THR A 64 -11.14 4.76 -19.30
N ASP A 65 -11.29 5.89 -19.99
CA ASP A 65 -10.91 7.24 -19.51
C ASP A 65 -12.12 7.94 -18.87
N GLU A 66 -13.21 7.22 -18.64
CA GLU A 66 -14.41 7.77 -18.01
C GLU A 66 -14.16 8.04 -16.52
N ALA A 67 -14.66 9.19 -16.06
CA ALA A 67 -14.45 9.61 -14.68
C ALA A 67 -14.98 8.58 -13.64
N ALA A 68 -16.02 7.82 -13.99
CA ALA A 68 -16.57 6.79 -13.14
C ALA A 68 -15.62 5.60 -12.96
N ASP A 69 -14.95 5.16 -14.03
CA ASP A 69 -13.98 4.06 -13.99
C ASP A 69 -12.72 4.47 -13.23
N GLU A 70 -12.23 5.69 -13.44
CA GLU A 70 -11.11 6.21 -12.66
C GLU A 70 -11.44 6.35 -11.16
N ALA A 71 -12.67 6.74 -10.83
CA ALA A 71 -13.12 6.80 -9.44
C ALA A 71 -13.21 5.41 -8.81
N LEU A 72 -13.73 4.43 -9.54
CA LEU A 72 -13.80 3.04 -9.09
C LEU A 72 -12.40 2.44 -8.87
N GLN A 73 -11.44 2.69 -9.78
CA GLN A 73 -10.03 2.31 -9.60
C GLN A 73 -9.47 2.87 -8.28
N ALA A 74 -9.73 4.13 -7.99
CA ALA A 74 -9.27 4.79 -6.78
C ALA A 74 -9.90 4.22 -5.50
N GLU A 75 -11.18 3.85 -5.58
CA GLU A 75 -11.90 3.21 -4.48
C GLU A 75 -11.35 1.82 -4.17
N ILE A 76 -11.20 0.98 -5.18
CA ILE A 76 -10.62 -0.37 -5.04
C ILE A 76 -9.19 -0.28 -4.48
N LEU A 77 -8.36 0.60 -5.02
CA LEU A 77 -6.99 0.79 -4.54
C LEU A 77 -6.95 1.21 -3.06
N THR A 78 -7.78 2.20 -2.69
CA THR A 78 -7.89 2.66 -1.30
C THR A 78 -8.29 1.54 -0.36
N TYR A 79 -9.23 0.74 -0.76
CA TYR A 79 -9.74 -0.40 -0.01
C TYR A 79 -8.66 -1.47 0.21
N LEU A 80 -7.99 -1.89 -0.85
CA LEU A 80 -6.93 -2.89 -0.80
C LEU A 80 -5.74 -2.42 0.04
N MET A 81 -5.30 -1.18 -0.16
CA MET A 81 -4.22 -0.60 0.63
C MET A 81 -4.53 -0.57 2.12
N LYS A 82 -5.78 -0.29 2.51
CA LYS A 82 -6.19 -0.34 3.93
C LYS A 82 -6.14 -1.75 4.51
N ILE A 83 -6.54 -2.77 3.74
CA ILE A 83 -6.46 -4.17 4.19
C ILE A 83 -5.00 -4.58 4.39
N TRP A 84 -4.14 -4.32 3.41
CA TRP A 84 -2.73 -4.66 3.50
C TRP A 84 -1.99 -3.90 4.59
N PHE A 85 -2.19 -2.59 4.69
CA PHE A 85 -1.60 -1.77 5.75
C PHE A 85 -2.06 -2.20 7.16
N GLY A 86 -3.30 -2.66 7.30
CA GLY A 86 -3.84 -3.16 8.55
C GLY A 86 -3.29 -4.52 8.98
N ASN A 87 -2.63 -5.26 8.10
CA ASN A 87 -2.11 -6.59 8.41
C ASN A 87 -0.65 -6.52 8.91
N PRO A 88 -0.35 -7.02 10.12
CA PRO A 88 0.97 -6.86 10.74
C PRO A 88 2.11 -7.61 10.02
N VAL A 89 1.82 -8.55 9.13
CA VAL A 89 2.85 -9.26 8.36
C VAL A 89 3.18 -8.58 7.04
N MET A 90 2.35 -7.63 6.61
CA MET A 90 2.59 -6.88 5.38
C MET A 90 3.64 -5.79 5.60
N GLU A 91 4.63 -5.75 4.74
CA GLU A 91 5.81 -4.88 4.85
C GLU A 91 5.88 -3.86 3.71
N ALA A 92 5.43 -4.24 2.51
CA ALA A 92 5.51 -3.40 1.32
C ALA A 92 4.40 -3.68 0.32
N CYS A 93 4.06 -2.65 -0.46
CA CYS A 93 3.23 -2.75 -1.66
C CYS A 93 3.91 -2.01 -2.81
N VAL A 94 4.15 -2.68 -3.92
CA VAL A 94 4.78 -2.13 -5.12
C VAL A 94 3.72 -2.03 -6.22
N TYR A 95 3.55 -0.81 -6.74
CA TYR A 95 2.60 -0.56 -7.81
C TYR A 95 3.23 -0.83 -9.18
N TRP A 96 2.51 -1.56 -10.02
CA TRP A 96 2.95 -1.92 -11.37
C TRP A 96 2.32 -0.99 -12.41
N ASN A 97 3.14 -0.50 -13.38
CA ASN A 97 2.70 0.42 -14.42
C ASN A 97 2.14 1.75 -13.88
N VAL A 98 3.03 2.64 -13.43
CA VAL A 98 2.64 3.92 -12.82
C VAL A 98 1.94 4.86 -13.79
N VAL A 99 2.23 4.79 -15.09
CA VAL A 99 1.68 5.67 -16.14
C VAL A 99 0.96 4.84 -17.20
N ASP A 100 -0.26 5.21 -17.53
CA ASP A 100 -1.02 4.60 -18.62
C ASP A 100 -0.27 4.73 -19.95
N GLY A 101 -0.31 3.69 -20.77
CA GLY A 101 0.30 3.70 -22.09
C GLY A 101 1.82 3.48 -22.12
N TYR A 102 2.45 3.18 -20.98
CA TYR A 102 3.87 2.89 -20.88
C TYR A 102 4.15 1.47 -20.38
N ALA A 103 3.20 0.56 -20.52
CA ALA A 103 3.40 -0.83 -20.12
C ALA A 103 4.54 -1.49 -20.90
N ALA A 104 5.27 -2.37 -20.20
CA ALA A 104 6.36 -3.12 -20.82
C ALA A 104 5.84 -4.00 -21.97
N PHE A 105 6.64 -4.09 -23.04
CA PHE A 105 6.35 -4.90 -24.23
C PHE A 105 5.09 -4.49 -25.03
N ALA A 106 4.53 -3.30 -24.78
CA ALA A 106 3.45 -2.72 -25.57
C ALA A 106 3.92 -1.44 -26.28
N PRO A 107 3.39 -1.11 -27.46
CA PRO A 107 3.68 0.16 -28.10
C PRO A 107 3.23 1.33 -27.20
N GLN A 108 4.10 2.30 -27.04
CA GLN A 108 3.83 3.48 -26.21
C GLN A 108 2.58 4.22 -26.70
N GLY A 109 1.64 4.46 -25.79
CA GLY A 109 0.39 5.17 -26.09
C GLY A 109 -0.69 4.35 -26.79
N ASP A 110 -0.40 3.11 -27.20
CA ASP A 110 -1.44 2.21 -27.74
C ASP A 110 -2.21 1.54 -26.61
N MET A 111 -3.37 2.12 -26.28
CA MET A 111 -4.26 1.64 -25.21
C MET A 111 -5.02 0.36 -25.57
N THR A 112 -4.76 -0.25 -26.74
CA THR A 112 -5.37 -1.51 -27.15
C THR A 112 -4.40 -2.70 -27.03
N ALA A 113 -3.11 -2.42 -26.83
CA ALA A 113 -2.04 -3.39 -26.85
C ALA A 113 -1.55 -3.77 -25.44
N GLY A 114 -1.36 -5.05 -25.21
CA GLY A 114 -0.77 -5.59 -23.99
C GLY A 114 -1.43 -5.06 -22.71
N GLU A 115 -0.62 -4.75 -21.72
CA GLU A 115 -1.11 -4.25 -20.44
C GLU A 115 -1.61 -2.80 -20.48
N ASN A 116 -1.31 -2.03 -21.54
CA ASN A 116 -1.89 -0.70 -21.74
C ASN A 116 -3.43 -0.74 -21.78
N TYR A 117 -4.01 -1.87 -22.24
CA TYR A 117 -5.47 -2.07 -22.27
C TYR A 117 -6.13 -1.83 -20.92
N TYR A 118 -5.46 -2.17 -19.84
CA TYR A 118 -6.03 -2.08 -18.50
C TYR A 118 -6.06 -0.67 -17.92
N ARG A 119 -5.34 0.29 -18.53
CA ARG A 119 -5.22 1.66 -17.99
C ARG A 119 -4.99 1.66 -16.47
N GLY A 120 -4.14 0.75 -16.02
CA GLY A 120 -3.90 0.51 -14.59
C GLY A 120 -3.01 1.54 -13.91
N GLY A 121 -2.52 2.56 -14.64
CA GLY A 121 -1.64 3.58 -14.10
C GLY A 121 -2.29 4.47 -13.04
N LEU A 122 -1.44 5.10 -12.25
CA LEU A 122 -1.82 6.18 -11.32
C LEU A 122 -1.87 7.55 -12.02
N MET A 123 -1.19 7.62 -13.16
CA MET A 123 -1.10 8.79 -14.02
C MET A 123 -1.66 8.44 -15.39
N ARG A 124 -2.32 9.38 -16.05
CA ARG A 124 -2.73 9.25 -17.46
C ARG A 124 -1.52 9.35 -18.38
N PHE A 125 -1.69 9.01 -19.64
CA PHE A 125 -0.62 9.04 -20.65
C PHE A 125 0.04 10.42 -20.79
N ASP A 126 -0.71 11.50 -20.59
CA ASP A 126 -0.22 12.89 -20.60
C ASP A 126 0.45 13.32 -19.28
N MET A 127 0.73 12.39 -18.38
CA MET A 127 1.30 12.62 -17.04
C MET A 127 0.38 13.36 -16.07
N THR A 128 -0.88 13.55 -16.38
CA THR A 128 -1.83 14.11 -15.40
C THR A 128 -2.24 13.06 -14.36
N PRO A 129 -2.33 13.41 -13.06
CA PRO A 129 -2.67 12.45 -12.02
C PRO A 129 -4.15 12.01 -12.11
N LYS A 130 -4.37 10.71 -11.92
CA LYS A 130 -5.71 10.13 -11.78
C LYS A 130 -6.21 10.23 -10.33
N PRO A 131 -7.51 10.03 -10.07
CA PRO A 131 -8.05 9.92 -8.71
C PRO A 131 -7.30 8.91 -7.84
N ALA A 132 -6.81 7.80 -8.41
CA ALA A 132 -6.02 6.79 -7.72
C ALA A 132 -4.71 7.33 -7.15
N PHE A 133 -4.00 8.21 -7.88
CA PHE A 133 -2.82 8.90 -7.37
C PHE A 133 -3.14 9.75 -6.14
N HIS A 134 -4.20 10.55 -6.23
CA HIS A 134 -4.63 11.40 -5.13
C HIS A 134 -5.10 10.59 -3.92
N ALA A 135 -5.71 9.43 -4.13
CA ALA A 135 -6.12 8.52 -3.07
C ALA A 135 -4.91 7.98 -2.29
N LEU A 136 -3.87 7.49 -2.99
CA LEU A 136 -2.63 7.05 -2.35
C LEU A 136 -1.94 8.19 -1.62
N ARG A 137 -1.81 9.35 -2.24
CA ARG A 137 -1.21 10.53 -1.60
C ARG A 137 -1.91 10.87 -0.29
N ARG A 138 -3.25 10.84 -0.27
CA ARG A 138 -4.05 11.07 0.94
C ARG A 138 -3.80 10.02 2.00
N LEU A 139 -3.74 8.74 1.63
CA LEU A 139 -3.45 7.66 2.57
C LEU A 139 -2.10 7.87 3.26
N PHE A 140 -1.04 8.14 2.50
CA PHE A 140 0.32 8.23 3.03
C PHE A 140 0.62 9.54 3.76
N HIS A 141 0.07 10.66 3.31
CA HIS A 141 0.44 11.98 3.85
C HIS A 141 -0.58 12.57 4.82
N GLU A 142 -1.81 12.01 4.86
CA GLU A 142 -2.88 12.53 5.71
C GLU A 142 -3.43 11.44 6.65
N THR A 143 -3.92 10.32 6.08
CA THR A 143 -4.62 9.29 6.86
C THR A 143 -3.68 8.48 7.75
N TRP A 144 -2.51 8.11 7.25
CA TRP A 144 -1.49 7.33 7.97
C TRP A 144 -0.34 8.17 8.49
N HIS A 145 -0.54 9.45 8.54
CA HIS A 145 0.37 10.42 9.13
C HIS A 145 -0.10 10.78 10.54
N THR A 146 0.83 10.91 11.47
CA THR A 146 0.56 11.37 12.84
C THR A 146 1.34 12.65 13.07
N ASP A 147 0.63 13.73 13.29
CA ASP A 147 1.17 15.04 13.65
C ASP A 147 0.32 15.57 14.82
N GLU A 148 0.89 15.61 16.01
CA GLU A 148 0.16 15.89 17.26
C GLU A 148 0.93 16.89 18.10
N THR A 149 0.21 17.89 18.61
CA THR A 149 0.71 18.80 19.63
C THR A 149 0.10 18.44 20.97
N MET A 150 0.92 18.29 21.99
CA MET A 150 0.48 17.83 23.30
C MET A 150 1.06 18.68 24.42
N ASP A 151 0.24 18.93 25.43
CA ASP A 151 0.68 19.50 26.70
C ASP A 151 1.19 18.39 27.63
N ALA A 152 2.25 18.69 28.37
CA ALA A 152 2.85 17.78 29.35
C ALA A 152 2.92 18.41 30.75
N PRO A 153 1.77 18.84 31.36
CA PRO A 153 1.76 19.63 32.62
C PRO A 153 2.36 18.87 33.80
N ALA A 154 2.35 17.55 33.78
CA ALA A 154 2.95 16.67 34.78
C ALA A 154 4.30 16.08 34.35
N GLY A 155 4.91 16.63 33.31
CA GLY A 155 6.17 16.15 32.78
C GLY A 155 6.07 14.87 31.93
N TYR A 156 4.86 14.47 31.55
CA TYR A 156 4.64 13.37 30.62
C TYR A 156 3.44 13.64 29.72
N ALA A 157 3.50 13.10 28.51
CA ALA A 157 2.40 13.08 27.54
C ALA A 157 2.29 11.68 26.92
N SER A 158 1.14 11.35 26.35
CA SER A 158 0.94 10.10 25.63
C SER A 158 0.15 10.35 24.36
N PHE A 159 0.52 9.66 23.30
CA PHE A 159 -0.19 9.73 22.01
C PHE A 159 -0.36 8.33 21.40
N ARG A 160 -1.24 8.24 20.44
CA ARG A 160 -1.42 7.07 19.60
C ARG A 160 -1.00 7.41 18.18
N GLY A 161 -0.04 6.66 17.64
CA GLY A 161 0.46 6.87 16.29
C GLY A 161 0.71 5.56 15.57
N PHE A 162 0.95 5.66 14.28
CA PHE A 162 1.39 4.52 13.48
C PHE A 162 2.83 4.12 13.85
N TYR A 163 3.21 2.88 13.61
CA TYR A 163 4.60 2.48 13.77
C TYR A 163 5.49 3.20 12.77
N GLY A 164 6.62 3.72 13.23
CA GLY A 164 7.50 4.50 12.39
C GLY A 164 8.44 5.41 13.17
N LYS A 165 9.15 6.24 12.43
CA LYS A 165 10.03 7.27 12.98
C LYS A 165 9.26 8.56 13.15
N TYR A 166 9.49 9.24 14.26
CA TYR A 166 8.89 10.52 14.62
C TYR A 166 9.96 11.50 15.01
N ASP A 167 9.72 12.75 14.72
CA ASP A 167 10.48 13.87 15.26
C ASP A 167 9.64 14.54 16.34
N CYS A 168 10.14 14.50 17.59
CA CYS A 168 9.51 15.19 18.71
C CYS A 168 10.24 16.51 18.95
N THR A 169 9.51 17.62 18.89
CA THR A 169 10.09 18.96 19.03
C THR A 169 9.44 19.74 20.19
N ASP A 170 10.20 20.64 20.81
CA ASP A 170 9.66 21.64 21.73
C ASP A 170 9.00 22.84 21.01
N GLY A 171 9.00 22.81 19.68
CA GLY A 171 8.45 23.89 18.86
C GLY A 171 9.38 25.09 18.68
N VAL A 172 10.60 25.06 19.22
CA VAL A 172 11.57 26.16 19.14
C VAL A 172 12.83 25.71 18.40
N GLU A 173 13.71 24.95 19.03
CA GLU A 173 15.00 24.60 18.42
C GLU A 173 15.36 23.12 18.52
N LYS A 174 14.77 22.40 19.48
CA LYS A 174 15.22 21.04 19.78
C LYS A 174 14.31 19.99 19.20
N THR A 175 14.91 19.06 18.48
CA THR A 175 14.23 17.89 17.89
C THR A 175 14.90 16.61 18.37
N VAL A 176 14.12 15.67 18.85
CA VAL A 176 14.56 14.35 19.29
C VAL A 176 13.86 13.28 18.48
N PRO A 177 14.59 12.42 17.77
CA PRO A 177 13.99 11.34 16.99
C PRO A 177 13.46 10.24 17.92
N LEU A 178 12.26 9.77 17.64
CA LEU A 178 11.63 8.63 18.32
C LEU A 178 11.32 7.53 17.29
N HIS A 179 11.29 6.30 17.74
CA HIS A 179 10.91 5.18 16.88
C HIS A 179 9.83 4.32 17.57
N LEU A 180 8.57 4.45 17.14
CA LEU A 180 7.50 3.57 17.54
C LEU A 180 7.62 2.25 16.80
N THR A 181 7.68 1.16 17.55
CA THR A 181 7.82 -0.18 17.00
C THR A 181 6.62 -1.07 17.36
N LYS A 182 6.43 -2.17 16.62
CA LYS A 182 5.40 -3.19 16.93
C LYS A 182 5.64 -3.88 18.28
N LYS A 183 6.84 -3.75 18.86
CA LYS A 183 7.18 -4.30 20.18
C LYS A 183 6.51 -3.46 21.26
N SER A 184 6.01 -4.10 22.31
CA SER A 184 5.45 -3.42 23.49
C SER A 184 6.50 -2.53 24.18
N GLY A 185 6.03 -1.49 24.88
CA GLY A 185 6.90 -0.65 25.72
C GLY A 185 7.53 0.54 25.00
N ASN A 186 6.83 1.14 24.04
CA ASN A 186 7.22 2.42 23.43
C ASN A 186 7.13 3.55 24.48
N ARG A 187 8.15 3.64 25.34
CA ARG A 187 8.31 4.70 26.33
C ARG A 187 9.63 5.40 26.09
N PHE A 188 9.60 6.70 25.97
CA PHE A 188 10.76 7.53 25.67
C PHE A 188 10.97 8.54 26.81
N ARG A 189 12.22 8.73 27.19
CA ARG A 189 12.61 9.87 28.02
C ARG A 189 13.21 10.92 27.09
N ILE A 190 12.53 12.05 26.99
CA ILE A 190 12.96 13.16 26.14
C ILE A 190 13.43 14.28 27.05
N VAL A 191 14.54 14.89 26.71
CA VAL A 191 15.07 16.09 27.36
C VAL A 191 15.08 17.18 26.30
N LEU A 192 14.03 17.97 26.28
CA LEU A 192 13.83 19.11 25.40
C LEU A 192 14.53 20.36 25.97
#